data_931e7fbc5e5c248e0cbc2f28c939fe72
#
_entry.id   931e7fbc5e5c248e0cbc2f28c939fe72
#
_cell.length_a   1.000
_cell.length_b   1.000
_cell.length_c   1.000
_cell.angle_alpha   90.00
_cell.angle_beta   90.00
_cell.angle_gamma   90.00
#
_symmetry.space_group_name_H-M   'P 1'
#
loop_
_entity.id
_entity.type
_entity.pdbx_description
1 polymer ?
#
loop_
_entity_poly.entity_id
_entity_poly.type
_entity_poly.pdbx_seq_one_letter_code
_entity_poly.pdbx_strand_id
1 'polypeptide(L)'
;ITKDTLVVLYSENPLAAFRVMWALRWAGVEDVRIMNGGMNAWTNNEYPIDSNVNTPQPATDFGTSLPAHPELDIETAQEAYAAQHQGTKLISVRSWDEYLGKVSGYDYIPKAGEPDGAIWGFGGTDSGNLADYYDPDGSLRNPYEIFALWDGQGIHEGDSLAFYCGTGWRAGIPWFLTQLAGWKNVKVYDGGWNDWQ
;
A
#
# COMPACT_ATOMS: atom_id res chain seq x y z
N ILE A 1 -1.41 18.26 -11.59
CA ILE A 1 -1.02 18.02 -10.18
C ILE A 1 0.38 18.57 -9.98
N THR A 2 0.60 19.28 -8.88
CA THR A 2 1.90 19.74 -8.38
C THR A 2 2.11 19.23 -6.96
N LYS A 3 3.29 19.44 -6.38
CA LYS A 3 3.57 19.05 -4.98
C LYS A 3 2.59 19.70 -3.98
N ASP A 4 2.08 20.90 -4.27
CA ASP A 4 1.18 21.66 -3.39
C ASP A 4 -0.32 21.42 -3.68
N THR A 5 -0.65 20.51 -4.61
CA THR A 5 -2.04 20.18 -4.95
C THR A 5 -2.66 19.32 -3.86
N LEU A 6 -3.81 19.74 -3.30
CA LEU A 6 -4.65 18.83 -2.52
C LEU A 6 -5.26 17.80 -3.46
N VAL A 7 -4.98 16.52 -3.22
CA VAL A 7 -5.49 15.40 -4.00
C VAL A 7 -6.38 14.52 -3.12
N VAL A 8 -7.61 14.28 -3.55
CA VAL A 8 -8.51 13.31 -2.92
C VAL A 8 -8.67 12.13 -3.86
N LEU A 9 -8.29 10.95 -3.40
CA LEU A 9 -8.33 9.71 -4.17
C LEU A 9 -9.53 8.86 -3.75
N TYR A 10 -10.19 8.30 -4.74
CA TYR A 10 -11.20 7.27 -4.57
C TYR A 10 -11.13 6.28 -5.74
N SER A 11 -11.66 5.07 -5.55
CA SER A 11 -11.66 4.04 -6.58
C SER A 11 -12.72 2.99 -6.26
N GLU A 12 -13.24 2.31 -7.29
CA GLU A 12 -14.04 1.09 -7.12
C GLU A 12 -13.18 -0.06 -6.56
N ASN A 13 -11.92 -0.14 -7.02
CA ASN A 13 -10.92 -1.02 -6.43
C ASN A 13 -10.09 -0.23 -5.42
N PRO A 14 -10.29 -0.39 -4.12
CA PRO A 14 -9.59 0.38 -3.11
C PRO A 14 -8.06 0.30 -3.23
N LEU A 15 -7.51 -0.84 -3.64
CA LEU A 15 -6.06 -1.03 -3.80
C LEU A 15 -5.44 0.02 -4.72
N ALA A 16 -6.15 0.40 -5.80
CA ALA A 16 -5.66 1.39 -6.75
C ALA A 16 -5.51 2.79 -6.13
N ALA A 17 -6.47 3.22 -5.31
CA ALA A 17 -6.40 4.52 -4.63
C ALA A 17 -5.19 4.59 -3.69
N PHE A 18 -4.93 3.53 -2.91
CA PHE A 18 -3.80 3.48 -1.99
C PHE A 18 -2.45 3.36 -2.70
N ARG A 19 -2.41 2.63 -3.82
CA ARG A 19 -1.21 2.58 -4.66
C ARG A 19 -0.85 3.97 -5.20
N VAL A 20 -1.83 4.71 -5.70
CA VAL A 20 -1.63 6.09 -6.19
C VAL A 20 -1.28 7.04 -5.03
N MET A 21 -1.91 6.85 -3.85
CA MET A 21 -1.57 7.60 -2.64
C MET A 21 -0.08 7.51 -2.31
N TRP A 22 0.44 6.28 -2.21
CA TRP A 22 1.85 6.05 -1.95
C TRP A 22 2.74 6.70 -3.02
N ALA A 23 2.42 6.48 -4.31
CA ALA A 23 3.20 7.03 -5.43
C ALA A 23 3.24 8.57 -5.43
N LEU A 24 2.11 9.23 -5.13
CA LEU A 24 2.05 10.68 -5.00
C LEU A 24 2.87 11.20 -3.81
N ARG A 25 2.82 10.50 -2.67
CA ARG A 25 3.66 10.83 -1.51
C ARG A 25 5.15 10.64 -1.82
N TRP A 26 5.51 9.54 -2.45
CA TRP A 26 6.87 9.28 -2.92
C TRP A 26 7.35 10.36 -3.91
N ALA A 27 6.48 10.80 -4.81
CA ALA A 27 6.77 11.88 -5.76
C ALA A 27 6.91 13.25 -5.08
N GLY A 28 6.29 13.48 -3.91
CA GLY A 28 6.39 14.73 -3.15
C GLY A 28 5.10 15.55 -3.07
N VAL A 29 3.93 14.99 -3.41
CA VAL A 29 2.65 15.66 -3.16
C VAL A 29 2.37 15.65 -1.66
N GLU A 30 2.19 16.84 -1.07
CA GLU A 30 2.13 17.00 0.40
C GLU A 30 0.76 16.63 0.98
N ASP A 31 -0.34 17.01 0.34
CA ASP A 31 -1.71 16.76 0.83
C ASP A 31 -2.45 15.78 -0.08
N VAL A 32 -2.32 14.49 0.22
CA VAL A 32 -3.03 13.42 -0.46
C VAL A 32 -3.94 12.72 0.54
N ARG A 33 -5.21 12.58 0.18
CA ARG A 33 -6.26 12.02 1.04
C ARG A 33 -6.99 10.88 0.32
N ILE A 34 -7.49 9.93 1.12
CA ILE A 34 -8.34 8.83 0.65
C ILE A 34 -9.78 9.10 1.07
N MET A 35 -10.72 8.96 0.14
CA MET A 35 -12.14 8.92 0.47
C MET A 35 -12.48 7.51 0.96
N ASN A 36 -12.61 7.37 2.29
CA ASN A 36 -12.86 6.08 2.93
C ASN A 36 -14.21 5.51 2.50
N GLY A 37 -14.24 4.24 2.11
CA GLY A 37 -15.40 3.58 1.52
C GLY A 37 -15.65 3.92 0.04
N GLY A 38 -14.83 4.79 -0.58
CA GLY A 38 -14.85 5.08 -2.02
C GLY A 38 -16.19 5.56 -2.55
N MET A 39 -16.46 5.29 -3.84
CA MET A 39 -17.73 5.66 -4.49
C MET A 39 -18.96 5.02 -3.82
N ASN A 40 -18.82 3.84 -3.24
CA ASN A 40 -19.94 3.19 -2.56
C ASN A 40 -20.42 4.01 -1.35
N ALA A 41 -19.49 4.50 -0.52
CA ALA A 41 -19.84 5.37 0.59
C ALA A 41 -20.47 6.68 0.11
N TRP A 42 -19.97 7.28 -0.99
CA TRP A 42 -20.52 8.47 -1.58
C TRP A 42 -21.96 8.29 -2.03
N THR A 43 -22.24 7.23 -2.79
CA THR A 43 -23.58 6.94 -3.34
C THR A 43 -24.57 6.50 -2.26
N ASN A 44 -24.12 5.71 -1.28
CA ASN A 44 -24.97 5.27 -0.16
C ASN A 44 -25.42 6.43 0.73
N ASN A 45 -24.67 7.55 0.74
CA ASN A 45 -25.04 8.79 1.42
C ASN A 45 -25.82 9.77 0.51
N GLU A 46 -26.21 9.32 -0.68
CA GLU A 46 -26.99 10.10 -1.65
C GLU A 46 -26.33 11.44 -2.05
N TYR A 47 -24.99 11.49 -1.99
CA TYR A 47 -24.26 12.68 -2.43
C TYR A 47 -24.32 12.87 -3.95
N PRO A 48 -24.27 14.13 -4.43
CA PRO A 48 -24.46 14.42 -5.85
C PRO A 48 -23.37 13.80 -6.73
N ILE A 49 -23.78 13.26 -7.86
CA ILE A 49 -22.90 12.73 -8.91
C ILE A 49 -22.97 13.64 -10.13
N ASP A 50 -21.80 13.94 -10.71
CA ASP A 50 -21.69 14.66 -11.97
C ASP A 50 -21.10 13.74 -13.03
N SER A 51 -21.70 13.74 -14.23
CA SER A 51 -21.20 13.02 -15.40
C SER A 51 -20.37 13.90 -16.35
N ASN A 52 -20.19 15.18 -16.02
CA ASN A 52 -19.37 16.08 -16.82
C ASN A 52 -17.88 15.71 -16.71
N VAL A 53 -17.23 15.68 -17.86
CA VAL A 53 -15.78 15.46 -17.91
C VAL A 53 -15.07 16.79 -17.74
N ASN A 54 -14.40 16.96 -16.62
CA ASN A 54 -13.50 18.09 -16.42
C ASN A 54 -12.20 17.87 -17.20
N THR A 55 -11.84 18.83 -18.04
CA THR A 55 -10.55 18.80 -18.75
C THR A 55 -9.44 19.27 -17.83
N PRO A 56 -8.46 18.41 -17.50
CA PRO A 56 -7.32 18.82 -16.68
C PRO A 56 -6.52 19.91 -17.37
N GLN A 57 -6.04 20.88 -16.59
CA GLN A 57 -5.09 21.87 -17.08
C GLN A 57 -3.67 21.39 -16.73
N PRO A 58 -2.73 21.36 -17.71
CA PRO A 58 -1.38 20.94 -17.45
C PRO A 58 -0.66 21.96 -16.53
N ALA A 59 0.06 21.46 -15.54
CA ALA A 59 1.03 22.25 -14.80
C ALA A 59 2.35 22.30 -15.59
N THR A 60 3.04 23.44 -15.56
CA THR A 60 4.32 23.62 -16.26
C THR A 60 5.49 23.12 -15.44
N ASP A 61 5.33 23.06 -14.12
CA ASP A 61 6.33 22.60 -13.18
C ASP A 61 5.65 21.81 -12.06
N PHE A 62 6.22 20.71 -11.64
CA PHE A 62 5.72 19.92 -10.52
C PHE A 62 6.05 20.58 -9.16
N GLY A 63 7.12 21.37 -9.10
CA GLY A 63 7.52 22.12 -7.92
C GLY A 63 8.59 21.44 -7.04
N THR A 64 9.06 20.24 -7.42
CA THR A 64 10.18 19.56 -6.80
C THR A 64 10.80 18.53 -7.77
N SER A 65 12.00 18.06 -7.47
CA SER A 65 12.61 16.92 -8.19
C SER A 65 11.88 15.61 -7.83
N LEU A 66 11.87 14.67 -8.78
CA LEU A 66 11.25 13.37 -8.63
C LEU A 66 12.32 12.28 -8.53
N PRO A 67 12.20 11.35 -7.56
CA PRO A 67 11.29 11.39 -6.42
C PRO A 67 11.72 12.40 -5.35
N ALA A 68 10.78 12.98 -4.61
CA ALA A 68 11.10 13.82 -3.45
C ALA A 68 11.36 13.00 -2.18
N HIS A 69 10.75 11.80 -2.09
CA HIS A 69 10.82 10.91 -0.93
C HIS A 69 11.26 9.49 -1.32
N PRO A 70 12.50 9.31 -1.81
CA PRO A 70 13.00 7.98 -2.17
C PRO A 70 13.08 7.03 -0.96
N GLU A 71 13.15 7.57 0.25
CA GLU A 71 13.17 6.78 1.49
C GLU A 71 11.87 6.00 1.76
N LEU A 72 10.79 6.28 1.04
CA LEU A 72 9.51 5.55 1.16
C LEU A 72 9.48 4.26 0.35
N ASP A 73 10.50 4.00 -0.43
CA ASP A 73 10.58 2.90 -1.37
C ASP A 73 11.75 1.95 -1.12
N ILE A 74 11.57 0.71 -1.53
CA ILE A 74 12.58 -0.28 -1.86
C ILE A 74 12.21 -0.83 -3.23
N GLU A 75 13.01 -0.53 -4.24
CA GLU A 75 12.67 -0.85 -5.63
C GLU A 75 12.95 -2.32 -5.98
N THR A 76 14.11 -2.82 -5.54
CA THR A 76 14.64 -4.12 -5.98
C THR A 76 14.75 -5.15 -4.88
N ALA A 77 14.76 -6.44 -5.27
CA ALA A 77 15.01 -7.56 -4.37
C ALA A 77 16.38 -7.46 -3.67
N GLN A 78 17.39 -6.96 -4.37
CA GLN A 78 18.71 -6.78 -3.79
C GLN A 78 18.71 -5.75 -2.67
N GLU A 79 18.00 -4.64 -2.85
CA GLU A 79 17.82 -3.61 -1.82
C GLU A 79 17.00 -4.14 -0.64
N ALA A 80 15.93 -4.90 -0.91
CA ALA A 80 15.10 -5.52 0.12
C ALA A 80 15.90 -6.52 0.96
N TYR A 81 16.70 -7.36 0.31
CA TYR A 81 17.62 -8.30 0.97
C TYR A 81 18.63 -7.54 1.84
N ALA A 82 19.24 -6.49 1.32
CA ALA A 82 20.20 -5.68 2.07
C ALA A 82 19.54 -4.99 3.27
N ALA A 83 18.34 -4.43 3.10
CA ALA A 83 17.57 -3.79 4.17
C ALA A 83 17.20 -4.79 5.28
N GLN A 84 16.77 -6.01 4.91
CA GLN A 84 16.46 -7.08 5.86
C GLN A 84 17.69 -7.44 6.72
N HIS A 85 18.87 -7.54 6.12
CA HIS A 85 20.13 -7.82 6.84
C HIS A 85 20.59 -6.64 7.72
N GLN A 86 20.00 -5.47 7.54
CA GLN A 86 20.18 -4.28 8.39
C GLN A 86 19.06 -4.11 9.43
N GLY A 87 18.18 -5.11 9.56
CA GLY A 87 17.12 -5.15 10.58
C GLY A 87 15.75 -4.66 10.11
N THR A 88 15.56 -4.36 8.84
CA THR A 88 14.22 -4.09 8.28
C THR A 88 13.42 -5.39 8.20
N LYS A 89 12.22 -5.42 8.76
CA LYS A 89 11.29 -6.54 8.65
C LYS A 89 10.55 -6.45 7.31
N LEU A 90 10.63 -7.49 6.51
CA LEU A 90 9.82 -7.63 5.29
C LEU A 90 8.45 -8.17 5.68
N ILE A 91 7.40 -7.42 5.41
CA ILE A 91 6.04 -7.75 5.81
C ILE A 91 5.21 -8.11 4.58
N SER A 92 4.88 -9.39 4.47
CA SER A 92 4.02 -9.89 3.40
C SER A 92 2.57 -9.55 3.67
N VAL A 93 1.92 -8.84 2.75
CA VAL A 93 0.47 -8.60 2.76
C VAL A 93 -0.20 -9.37 1.62
N ARG A 94 0.29 -10.57 1.37
CA ARG A 94 -0.27 -11.55 0.43
C ARG A 94 -1.29 -12.43 1.16
N SER A 95 -2.14 -13.12 0.41
CA SER A 95 -3.06 -14.09 1.01
C SER A 95 -2.29 -15.19 1.76
N TRP A 96 -2.98 -15.86 2.68
CA TRP A 96 -2.35 -16.93 3.47
C TRP A 96 -1.78 -18.06 2.59
N ASP A 97 -2.48 -18.43 1.50
CA ASP A 97 -2.02 -19.47 0.59
C ASP A 97 -0.82 -19.02 -0.27
N GLU A 98 -0.75 -17.74 -0.64
CA GLU A 98 0.45 -17.15 -1.27
C GLU A 98 1.63 -17.18 -0.28
N TYR A 99 1.42 -16.76 0.97
CA TYR A 99 2.45 -16.72 2.02
C TYR A 99 2.98 -18.12 2.35
N LEU A 100 2.14 -19.13 2.36
CA LEU A 100 2.56 -20.52 2.55
C LEU A 100 3.25 -21.14 1.32
N GLY A 101 3.37 -20.40 0.23
CA GLY A 101 3.99 -20.90 -1.01
C GLY A 101 3.16 -21.96 -1.74
N LYS A 102 1.84 -22.04 -1.50
CA LYS A 102 0.95 -22.96 -2.20
C LYS A 102 0.60 -22.48 -3.60
N VAL A 103 0.49 -21.17 -3.77
CA VAL A 103 0.19 -20.49 -5.03
C VAL A 103 1.04 -19.24 -5.17
N SER A 104 1.28 -18.76 -6.40
CA SER A 104 1.90 -17.45 -6.59
C SER A 104 0.90 -16.30 -6.43
N GLY A 105 -0.38 -16.57 -6.71
CA GLY A 105 -1.45 -15.59 -6.72
C GLY A 105 -1.58 -14.78 -8.02
N TYR A 106 -0.68 -15.00 -9.00
CA TYR A 106 -0.64 -14.22 -10.23
C TYR A 106 -0.29 -15.10 -11.43
N ASP A 107 -0.96 -14.87 -12.55
CA ASP A 107 -0.71 -15.64 -13.79
C ASP A 107 0.67 -15.36 -14.39
N TYR A 108 1.23 -14.18 -14.14
CA TYR A 108 2.51 -13.73 -14.68
C TYR A 108 3.69 -13.92 -13.72
N ILE A 109 3.46 -14.38 -12.50
CA ILE A 109 4.50 -14.71 -11.51
C ILE A 109 4.54 -16.24 -11.37
N PRO A 110 5.53 -16.93 -11.96
CA PRO A 110 5.48 -18.39 -12.07
C PRO A 110 5.81 -19.13 -10.78
N LYS A 111 6.60 -18.52 -9.88
CA LYS A 111 7.01 -19.18 -8.63
C LYS A 111 6.10 -18.79 -7.46
N ALA A 112 5.72 -19.78 -6.67
CA ALA A 112 5.14 -19.61 -5.35
C ALA A 112 6.25 -19.54 -4.29
N GLY A 113 6.01 -18.86 -3.19
CA GLY A 113 6.94 -18.72 -2.08
C GLY A 113 6.95 -17.31 -1.48
N GLU A 114 7.90 -17.08 -0.58
CA GLU A 114 8.14 -15.82 0.12
C GLU A 114 9.64 -15.57 0.31
N PRO A 115 10.09 -14.33 0.48
CA PRO A 115 11.42 -14.03 0.98
C PRO A 115 11.67 -14.73 2.33
N ASP A 116 12.85 -15.32 2.49
CA ASP A 116 13.20 -15.98 3.75
C ASP A 116 13.14 -14.97 4.93
N GLY A 117 12.52 -15.39 6.02
CA GLY A 117 12.32 -14.54 7.20
C GLY A 117 11.25 -13.43 7.04
N ALA A 118 10.49 -13.42 5.97
CA ALA A 118 9.34 -12.52 5.84
C ALA A 118 8.26 -12.85 6.89
N ILE A 119 7.60 -11.83 7.40
CA ILE A 119 6.53 -11.94 8.39
C ILE A 119 5.19 -11.71 7.71
N TRP A 120 4.19 -12.53 8.01
CA TRP A 120 2.86 -12.32 7.48
C TRP A 120 2.13 -11.19 8.21
N GLY A 121 1.80 -10.13 7.49
CA GLY A 121 1.09 -8.95 7.96
C GLY A 121 -0.41 -8.99 7.69
N PHE A 122 -0.98 -10.17 7.43
CA PHE A 122 -2.35 -10.38 6.98
C PHE A 122 -2.57 -9.90 5.54
N GLY A 123 -3.71 -10.23 4.97
CA GLY A 123 -3.98 -9.95 3.57
C GLY A 123 -5.45 -10.06 3.24
N GLY A 124 -5.76 -10.85 2.27
CA GLY A 124 -7.10 -11.20 1.86
C GLY A 124 -7.14 -12.64 1.38
N THR A 125 -8.15 -12.99 0.63
CA THR A 125 -8.34 -14.35 0.12
C THR A 125 -7.47 -14.66 -1.10
N ASP A 126 -7.06 -13.63 -1.84
CA ASP A 126 -6.33 -13.75 -3.10
C ASP A 126 -5.51 -12.48 -3.42
N SER A 127 -4.86 -12.47 -4.58
CA SER A 127 -4.02 -11.36 -5.03
C SER A 127 -4.78 -10.07 -5.39
N GLY A 128 -6.10 -10.14 -5.55
CA GLY A 128 -6.96 -9.01 -5.95
C GLY A 128 -7.56 -8.23 -4.79
N ASN A 129 -7.38 -8.67 -3.55
CA ASN A 129 -7.99 -8.01 -2.40
C ASN A 129 -7.08 -7.97 -1.17
N LEU A 130 -7.50 -7.18 -0.18
CA LEU A 130 -6.88 -7.08 1.13
C LEU A 130 -7.98 -7.06 2.21
N ALA A 131 -8.85 -8.10 2.20
CA ALA A 131 -10.09 -8.13 2.97
C ALA A 131 -9.89 -8.00 4.48
N ASP A 132 -8.74 -8.43 5.02
CA ASP A 132 -8.46 -8.31 6.46
C ASP A 132 -8.34 -6.85 6.93
N TYR A 133 -8.17 -5.91 5.99
CA TYR A 133 -7.99 -4.48 6.26
C TYR A 133 -9.27 -3.66 6.13
N TYR A 134 -10.39 -4.28 5.78
CA TYR A 134 -11.66 -3.60 5.55
C TYR A 134 -12.75 -4.11 6.47
N ASP A 135 -13.66 -3.21 6.82
CA ASP A 135 -14.92 -3.54 7.42
C ASP A 135 -15.95 -4.00 6.36
N PRO A 136 -17.03 -4.69 6.76
CA PRO A 136 -18.01 -5.21 5.80
C PRO A 136 -18.71 -4.15 4.94
N ASP A 137 -18.68 -2.89 5.34
CA ASP A 137 -19.24 -1.76 4.58
C ASP A 137 -18.27 -1.20 3.52
N GLY A 138 -17.05 -1.78 3.43
CA GLY A 138 -15.99 -1.37 2.50
C GLY A 138 -15.15 -0.19 2.99
N SER A 139 -15.38 0.29 4.21
CA SER A 139 -14.46 1.24 4.84
C SER A 139 -13.21 0.54 5.37
N LEU A 140 -12.13 1.31 5.53
CA LEU A 140 -10.93 0.79 6.19
C LEU A 140 -11.25 0.47 7.66
N ARG A 141 -10.79 -0.68 8.11
CA ARG A 141 -10.79 -1.06 9.51
C ARG A 141 -9.99 -0.06 10.33
N ASN A 142 -10.38 0.10 11.59
CA ASN A 142 -9.63 0.95 12.51
C ASN A 142 -8.15 0.50 12.55
N PRO A 143 -7.18 1.41 12.33
CA PRO A 143 -5.76 1.07 12.33
C PRO A 143 -5.30 0.30 13.57
N TYR A 144 -5.82 0.63 14.74
CA TYR A 144 -5.43 -0.03 15.99
C TYR A 144 -5.87 -1.50 16.08
N GLU A 145 -6.93 -1.89 15.37
CA GLU A 145 -7.31 -3.31 15.26
C GLU A 145 -6.29 -4.08 14.41
N ILE A 146 -5.82 -3.47 13.32
CA ILE A 146 -4.76 -4.04 12.49
C ILE A 146 -3.44 -4.12 13.27
N PHE A 147 -3.09 -3.07 14.03
CA PHE A 147 -1.87 -3.08 14.85
C PHE A 147 -1.91 -4.14 15.94
N ALA A 148 -3.09 -4.41 16.53
CA ALA A 148 -3.25 -5.51 17.48
C ALA A 148 -3.05 -6.89 16.84
N LEU A 149 -3.46 -7.08 15.58
CA LEU A 149 -3.16 -8.30 14.83
C LEU A 149 -1.65 -8.41 14.54
N TRP A 150 -1.00 -7.32 14.17
CA TRP A 150 0.43 -7.27 13.90
C TRP A 150 1.28 -7.50 15.13
N ASP A 151 0.86 -7.03 16.30
CA ASP A 151 1.55 -7.26 17.57
C ASP A 151 1.73 -8.77 17.83
N GLY A 152 0.69 -9.57 17.54
CA GLY A 152 0.73 -11.03 17.59
C GLY A 152 1.71 -11.68 16.61
N GLN A 153 2.15 -10.95 15.57
CA GLN A 153 3.16 -11.38 14.59
C GLN A 153 4.55 -10.79 14.89
N GLY A 154 4.69 -10.01 15.96
CA GLY A 154 5.94 -9.32 16.28
C GLY A 154 6.24 -8.11 15.38
N ILE A 155 5.21 -7.44 14.87
CA ILE A 155 5.31 -6.20 14.08
C ILE A 155 4.84 -5.05 14.97
N HIS A 156 5.73 -4.12 15.31
CA HIS A 156 5.45 -3.08 16.30
C HIS A 156 5.80 -1.69 15.79
N GLU A 157 5.22 -0.67 16.41
CA GLU A 157 5.66 0.71 16.25
C GLU A 157 7.15 0.84 16.63
N GLY A 158 7.90 1.55 15.81
CA GLY A 158 9.35 1.73 16.00
C GLY A 158 10.22 0.72 15.24
N ASP A 159 9.66 -0.36 14.73
CA ASP A 159 10.37 -1.24 13.81
C ASP A 159 10.67 -0.53 12.48
N SER A 160 11.75 -0.95 11.82
CA SER A 160 11.95 -0.66 10.40
C SER A 160 11.16 -1.67 9.59
N LEU A 161 10.18 -1.22 8.80
CA LEU A 161 9.23 -2.08 8.09
C LEU A 161 9.29 -1.83 6.58
N ALA A 162 9.16 -2.90 5.81
CA ALA A 162 8.91 -2.82 4.36
C ALA A 162 7.74 -3.75 4.02
N PHE A 163 6.59 -3.17 3.69
CA PHE A 163 5.41 -3.90 3.24
C PHE A 163 5.54 -4.26 1.77
N TYR A 164 5.18 -5.48 1.41
CA TYR A 164 5.16 -5.93 0.02
C TYR A 164 4.02 -6.91 -0.27
N CYS A 165 3.73 -7.08 -1.55
CA CYS A 165 2.89 -8.16 -2.07
C CYS A 165 3.54 -8.77 -3.32
N GLY A 166 2.79 -9.07 -4.37
CA GLY A 166 3.37 -9.49 -5.64
C GLY A 166 4.11 -8.38 -6.38
N THR A 167 3.53 -7.18 -6.42
CA THR A 167 3.99 -6.02 -7.20
C THR A 167 3.67 -4.67 -6.51
N GLY A 168 3.71 -4.61 -5.19
CA GLY A 168 3.59 -3.38 -4.39
C GLY A 168 2.18 -2.81 -4.21
N TRP A 169 1.15 -3.24 -4.97
CA TRP A 169 -0.17 -2.61 -4.96
C TRP A 169 -0.89 -2.72 -3.61
N ARG A 170 -0.99 -3.92 -3.06
CA ARG A 170 -1.63 -4.17 -1.75
C ARG A 170 -0.87 -3.50 -0.61
N ALA A 171 0.45 -3.36 -0.74
CA ALA A 171 1.33 -2.80 0.28
C ALA A 171 1.04 -1.31 0.59
N GLY A 172 0.38 -0.58 -0.31
CA GLY A 172 -0.02 0.80 -0.08
C GLY A 172 -0.99 0.99 1.09
N ILE A 173 -1.85 0.00 1.39
CA ILE A 173 -2.82 0.10 2.48
C ILE A 173 -2.15 0.05 3.86
N PRO A 174 -1.40 -1.01 4.23
CA PRO A 174 -0.72 -1.06 5.52
C PRO A 174 0.28 0.09 5.69
N TRP A 175 0.99 0.47 4.63
CA TRP A 175 1.82 1.66 4.65
C TRP A 175 1.02 2.91 5.03
N PHE A 176 -0.13 3.14 4.40
CA PHE A 176 -1.00 4.28 4.71
C PHE A 176 -1.49 4.28 6.16
N LEU A 177 -1.91 3.12 6.71
CA LEU A 177 -2.35 3.00 8.10
C LEU A 177 -1.23 3.39 9.08
N THR A 178 0.01 3.00 8.80
CA THR A 178 1.16 3.41 9.62
C THR A 178 1.42 4.91 9.53
N GLN A 179 1.24 5.53 8.33
CA GLN A 179 1.37 6.98 8.18
C GLN A 179 0.30 7.73 8.98
N LEU A 180 -0.95 7.26 8.97
CA LEU A 180 -2.03 7.83 9.79
C LEU A 180 -1.70 7.81 11.29
N ALA A 181 -1.07 6.74 11.76
CA ALA A 181 -0.65 6.59 13.16
C ALA A 181 0.68 7.29 13.49
N GLY A 182 1.35 7.87 12.50
CA GLY A 182 2.61 8.60 12.71
C GLY A 182 3.84 7.72 12.84
N TRP A 183 3.75 6.42 12.50
CA TRP A 183 4.91 5.51 12.52
C TRP A 183 6.00 6.01 11.58
N LYS A 184 7.24 5.71 11.94
CA LYS A 184 8.44 6.10 11.18
C LYS A 184 9.12 4.86 10.60
N ASN A 185 10.03 5.07 9.65
CA ASN A 185 10.85 4.01 9.05
C ASN A 185 10.00 2.91 8.38
N VAL A 186 8.92 3.30 7.73
CA VAL A 186 8.02 2.39 7.02
C VAL A 186 8.08 2.66 5.51
N LYS A 187 8.34 1.61 4.75
CA LYS A 187 8.51 1.64 3.30
C LYS A 187 7.53 0.70 2.62
N VAL A 188 7.37 0.88 1.31
CA VAL A 188 6.84 -0.15 0.41
C VAL A 188 8.02 -0.79 -0.32
N TYR A 189 8.08 -2.11 -0.33
CA TYR A 189 8.95 -2.83 -1.26
C TYR A 189 8.16 -3.05 -2.56
N ASP A 190 8.42 -2.18 -3.53
CA ASP A 190 7.64 -2.05 -4.76
C ASP A 190 7.84 -3.24 -5.70
N GLY A 191 9.07 -3.73 -5.85
CA GLY A 191 9.38 -4.91 -6.65
C GLY A 191 8.62 -6.16 -6.21
N GLY A 192 8.39 -6.29 -4.91
CA GLY A 192 7.62 -7.37 -4.29
C GLY A 192 8.13 -8.76 -4.64
N TRP A 193 7.23 -9.76 -4.51
CA TRP A 193 7.57 -11.14 -4.84
C TRP A 193 7.97 -11.33 -6.31
N ASN A 194 7.44 -10.50 -7.22
CA ASN A 194 7.76 -10.59 -8.64
C ASN A 194 9.25 -10.34 -8.92
N ASP A 195 9.87 -9.43 -8.22
CA ASP A 195 11.30 -9.12 -8.39
C ASP A 195 12.20 -10.06 -7.55
N TRP A 196 11.68 -10.57 -6.43
CA TRP A 196 12.44 -11.42 -5.51
C TRP A 196 12.70 -12.83 -6.03
N GLN A 197 11.79 -13.47 -6.79
CA GLN A 197 11.75 -14.89 -7.16
C GLN A 197 12.83 -15.39 -8.14
#